data_3713f2468c3a4952fbec7ce242c2be69
#
_entry.id   3713f2468c3a4952fbec7ce242c2be69
#
_cell.length_a   1.000
_cell.length_b   1.000
_cell.length_c   1.000
_cell.angle_alpha   90.00
_cell.angle_beta   90.00
_cell.angle_gamma   90.00
#
_symmetry.space_group_name_H-M   'P 1'
#
loop_
_entity.id
_entity.type
_entity.pdbx_description
1 polymer ?
#
loop_
_entity_poly.entity_id
_entity_poly.type
_entity_poly.pdbx_seq_one_letter_code
_entity_poly.pdbx_strand_id
1 'polypeptide(L)'
;MINELPLETYLEAVVPSEMPSGYQKEALKAQAVCARTYAWKQMQEGRLSKYGADVDDSVNYQVYQNIAPQQATSEAVRETEGKILCQNGKPVQAYYFSTSSGVTSTDEIWGAEEPAPYLKSVDCGFDSEEPWSRWETEILWETLERRAQEIQGASGKLLGVSVSRINQSGAVTGLQVNTENGDFLVETEYDIRQFLSPKGSMITEKDGTQVQGSELLPSAYFDISAKPGNSVVLTGGGYGHGVGMSQTGADRMAEQGYTCQEILEYFFKDIEILQTGG
;
A
#
# COMPACT_ATOMS: atom_id res chain seq x y z
N MET A 1 19.91 13.38 9.57
CA MET A 1 20.96 12.53 10.23
C MET A 1 21.02 11.24 9.42
N ILE A 2 22.22 10.76 9.10
CA ILE A 2 22.40 9.47 8.41
C ILE A 2 22.77 8.46 9.47
N ASN A 3 22.13 7.28 9.43
CA ASN A 3 22.43 6.14 10.29
C ASN A 3 22.96 5.01 9.40
N GLU A 4 24.11 4.45 9.71
CA GLU A 4 24.71 3.35 8.96
C GLU A 4 24.54 2.05 9.76
N LEU A 5 23.80 1.12 9.20
CA LEU A 5 23.46 -0.15 9.85
C LEU A 5 23.67 -1.32 8.87
N PRO A 6 24.10 -2.50 9.35
CA PRO A 6 23.96 -3.73 8.56
C PRO A 6 22.50 -3.95 8.15
N LEU A 7 22.28 -4.48 6.94
CA LEU A 7 20.93 -4.69 6.39
C LEU A 7 20.01 -5.48 7.32
N GLU A 8 20.52 -6.58 7.90
CA GLU A 8 19.71 -7.41 8.82
C GLU A 8 19.33 -6.65 10.10
N THR A 9 20.22 -5.82 10.64
CA THR A 9 19.94 -4.95 11.79
C THR A 9 18.89 -3.87 11.44
N TYR A 10 18.94 -3.31 10.24
CA TYR A 10 17.92 -2.40 9.73
C TYR A 10 16.55 -3.09 9.66
N LEU A 11 16.50 -4.33 9.16
CA LEU A 11 15.27 -5.11 9.04
C LEU A 11 14.66 -5.49 10.40
N GLU A 12 15.46 -5.68 11.44
CA GLU A 12 14.93 -5.92 12.80
C GLU A 12 14.10 -4.75 13.35
N ALA A 13 14.27 -3.54 12.80
CA ALA A 13 13.43 -2.38 13.12
C ALA A 13 12.33 -2.13 12.07
N VAL A 14 12.57 -2.44 10.79
CA VAL A 14 11.58 -2.28 9.72
C VAL A 14 10.42 -3.27 9.89
N VAL A 15 10.71 -4.55 10.03
CA VAL A 15 9.65 -5.58 10.05
C VAL A 15 8.61 -5.31 11.14
N PRO A 16 8.97 -5.01 12.40
CA PRO A 16 7.97 -4.69 13.42
C PRO A 16 7.33 -3.30 13.26
N SER A 17 7.92 -2.40 12.45
CA SER A 17 7.31 -1.12 12.10
C SER A 17 6.23 -1.25 11.02
N GLU A 18 6.33 -2.27 10.17
CA GLU A 18 5.44 -2.53 9.04
C GLU A 18 4.34 -3.54 9.38
N MET A 19 4.65 -4.56 10.19
CA MET A 19 3.75 -5.67 10.47
C MET A 19 3.71 -5.98 11.97
N PRO A 20 2.52 -6.14 12.58
CA PRO A 20 2.40 -6.50 13.99
C PRO A 20 3.16 -7.78 14.32
N SER A 21 3.95 -7.76 15.39
CA SER A 21 4.74 -8.93 15.84
C SER A 21 3.91 -10.13 16.31
N GLY A 22 2.61 -9.93 16.52
CA GLY A 22 1.67 -10.99 16.83
C GLY A 22 1.18 -11.81 15.64
N TYR A 23 1.59 -11.43 14.42
CA TYR A 23 1.25 -12.20 13.21
C TYR A 23 1.99 -13.54 13.18
N GLN A 24 1.47 -14.47 12.38
CA GLN A 24 2.02 -15.82 12.25
C GLN A 24 3.45 -15.78 11.74
N LYS A 25 4.27 -16.70 12.24
CA LYS A 25 5.71 -16.76 11.95
C LYS A 25 6.03 -16.79 10.44
N GLU A 26 5.27 -17.55 9.66
CA GLU A 26 5.52 -17.68 8.21
C GLU A 26 5.16 -16.37 7.47
N ALA A 27 4.16 -15.61 7.95
CA ALA A 27 3.86 -14.28 7.44
C ALA A 27 4.96 -13.26 7.79
N LEU A 28 5.45 -13.27 9.02
CA LEU A 28 6.59 -12.42 9.43
C LEU A 28 7.86 -12.72 8.63
N LYS A 29 8.10 -14.00 8.29
CA LYS A 29 9.20 -14.42 7.40
C LYS A 29 9.00 -13.89 5.98
N ALA A 30 7.78 -13.97 5.44
CA ALA A 30 7.46 -13.43 4.11
C ALA A 30 7.66 -11.89 4.09
N GLN A 31 7.23 -11.20 5.13
CA GLN A 31 7.47 -9.75 5.28
C GLN A 31 8.97 -9.43 5.33
N ALA A 32 9.76 -10.20 6.09
CA ALA A 32 11.20 -9.99 6.17
C ALA A 32 11.89 -10.17 4.80
N VAL A 33 11.49 -11.18 4.01
CA VAL A 33 12.00 -11.38 2.65
C VAL A 33 11.59 -10.24 1.72
N CYS A 34 10.33 -9.79 1.77
CA CYS A 34 9.88 -8.64 0.97
C CYS A 34 10.64 -7.36 1.35
N ALA A 35 10.73 -7.05 2.64
CA ALA A 35 11.43 -5.86 3.12
C ALA A 35 12.92 -5.87 2.74
N ARG A 36 13.59 -7.02 2.86
CA ARG A 36 14.98 -7.21 2.45
C ARG A 36 15.16 -7.01 0.95
N THR A 37 14.27 -7.60 0.15
CA THR A 37 14.32 -7.48 -1.31
C THR A 37 14.16 -6.03 -1.74
N TYR A 38 13.21 -5.32 -1.14
CA TYR A 38 12.97 -3.91 -1.41
C TYR A 38 14.20 -3.06 -1.06
N ALA A 39 14.73 -3.19 0.18
CA ALA A 39 15.91 -2.44 0.61
C ALA A 39 17.13 -2.76 -0.26
N TRP A 40 17.38 -4.04 -0.54
CA TRP A 40 18.48 -4.49 -1.41
C TRP A 40 18.41 -3.85 -2.80
N LYS A 41 17.23 -3.77 -3.37
CA LYS A 41 17.01 -3.13 -4.66
C LYS A 41 17.27 -1.63 -4.61
N GLN A 42 16.80 -0.93 -3.56
CA GLN A 42 17.08 0.50 -3.40
C GLN A 42 18.59 0.79 -3.27
N MET A 43 19.33 -0.05 -2.54
CA MET A 43 20.79 0.03 -2.44
C MET A 43 21.45 -0.08 -3.84
N GLN A 44 20.97 -1.01 -4.69
CA GLN A 44 21.51 -1.16 -6.04
C GLN A 44 21.14 0.00 -6.98
N GLU A 45 19.96 0.59 -6.85
CA GLU A 45 19.52 1.72 -7.65
C GLU A 45 20.19 3.04 -7.27
N GLY A 46 20.65 3.16 -6.02
CA GLY A 46 21.44 4.29 -5.54
C GLY A 46 20.77 5.66 -5.67
N ARG A 47 19.43 5.72 -5.61
CA ARG A 47 18.66 6.97 -5.83
C ARG A 47 19.04 8.10 -4.85
N LEU A 48 19.42 7.73 -3.63
CA LEU A 48 19.80 8.67 -2.58
C LEU A 48 21.32 8.80 -2.41
N SER A 49 22.12 8.24 -3.31
CA SER A 49 23.61 8.26 -3.24
C SER A 49 24.19 9.66 -3.09
N LYS A 50 23.56 10.68 -3.69
CA LYS A 50 23.97 12.09 -3.52
C LYS A 50 23.86 12.60 -2.09
N TYR A 51 23.07 11.93 -1.25
CA TYR A 51 22.94 12.24 0.17
C TYR A 51 23.76 11.28 1.06
N GLY A 52 24.44 10.29 0.45
CA GLY A 52 25.17 9.25 1.18
C GLY A 52 24.23 8.26 1.90
N ALA A 53 23.02 8.04 1.37
CA ALA A 53 22.04 7.13 1.93
C ALA A 53 21.50 6.19 0.84
N ASP A 54 20.95 5.04 1.23
CA ASP A 54 20.32 4.07 0.35
C ASP A 54 18.80 4.16 0.42
N VAL A 55 18.26 4.44 1.61
CA VAL A 55 16.82 4.59 1.90
C VAL A 55 16.63 5.79 2.83
N ASP A 56 15.40 6.27 2.94
CA ASP A 56 14.98 7.24 3.95
C ASP A 56 13.71 6.76 4.68
N ASP A 57 13.25 7.53 5.66
CA ASP A 57 12.05 7.24 6.48
C ASP A 57 10.79 7.92 5.95
N SER A 58 10.77 8.33 4.68
CA SER A 58 9.60 8.91 4.03
C SER A 58 8.62 7.83 3.54
N VAL A 59 7.42 8.26 3.18
CA VAL A 59 6.38 7.42 2.58
C VAL A 59 6.77 6.78 1.23
N ASN A 60 7.88 7.22 0.63
CA ASN A 60 8.41 6.66 -0.62
C ASN A 60 9.29 5.43 -0.40
N TYR A 61 9.61 5.10 0.86
CA TYR A 61 10.44 3.97 1.27
C TYR A 61 9.70 3.13 2.32
N GLN A 62 10.45 2.45 3.19
CA GLN A 62 9.88 1.58 4.21
C GLN A 62 9.73 2.33 5.53
N VAL A 63 8.67 1.99 6.28
CA VAL A 63 8.46 2.57 7.60
C VAL A 63 9.59 2.14 8.54
N TYR A 64 10.27 3.13 9.10
CA TYR A 64 11.35 2.93 10.08
C TYR A 64 11.08 3.80 11.32
N GLN A 65 10.33 3.24 12.27
CA GLN A 65 9.93 3.98 13.49
C GLN A 65 11.00 3.97 14.59
N ASN A 66 12.16 3.37 14.34
CA ASN A 66 13.22 3.20 15.31
C ASN A 66 12.74 2.55 16.62
N ILE A 67 11.79 1.61 16.50
CA ILE A 67 11.29 0.83 17.63
C ILE A 67 12.29 -0.25 18.03
N ALA A 68 12.24 -0.65 19.29
CA ALA A 68 13.07 -1.75 19.78
C ALA A 68 12.75 -3.05 19.01
N PRO A 69 13.77 -3.84 18.62
CA PRO A 69 13.57 -5.15 18.03
C PRO A 69 12.63 -6.02 18.90
N GLN A 70 11.74 -6.76 18.24
CA GLN A 70 10.80 -7.67 18.90
C GLN A 70 11.18 -9.11 18.58
N GLN A 71 11.06 -10.00 19.55
CA GLN A 71 11.57 -11.36 19.43
C GLN A 71 11.05 -12.08 18.17
N ALA A 72 9.73 -12.09 17.95
CA ALA A 72 9.12 -12.81 16.82
C ALA A 72 9.60 -12.29 15.45
N THR A 73 9.67 -10.96 15.28
CA THR A 73 10.13 -10.35 14.04
C THR A 73 11.63 -10.53 13.83
N SER A 74 12.45 -10.41 14.91
CA SER A 74 13.90 -10.67 14.83
C SER A 74 14.21 -12.14 14.52
N GLU A 75 13.41 -13.09 15.02
CA GLU A 75 13.53 -14.51 14.65
C GLU A 75 13.19 -14.71 13.16
N ALA A 76 12.13 -14.07 12.65
CA ALA A 76 11.76 -14.14 11.24
C ALA A 76 12.84 -13.58 10.32
N VAL A 77 13.44 -12.43 10.67
CA VAL A 77 14.59 -11.84 9.95
C VAL A 77 15.77 -12.82 9.89
N ARG A 78 16.18 -13.40 11.04
CA ARG A 78 17.29 -14.35 11.12
C ARG A 78 17.04 -15.64 10.34
N GLU A 79 15.84 -16.23 10.41
CA GLU A 79 15.51 -17.46 9.68
C GLU A 79 15.42 -17.29 8.16
N THR A 80 15.33 -16.05 7.72
CA THR A 80 15.30 -15.69 6.30
C THR A 80 16.52 -14.88 5.87
N GLU A 81 17.57 -14.83 6.71
CA GLU A 81 18.77 -14.03 6.45
C GLU A 81 19.29 -14.22 5.01
N GLY A 82 19.57 -13.08 4.35
CA GLY A 82 20.06 -13.04 2.98
C GLY A 82 19.07 -13.45 1.89
N LYS A 83 17.86 -13.95 2.20
CA LYS A 83 16.88 -14.36 1.18
C LYS A 83 16.21 -13.16 0.56
N ILE A 84 16.21 -13.08 -0.78
CA ILE A 84 15.53 -12.05 -1.57
C ILE A 84 14.73 -12.66 -2.72
N LEU A 85 13.70 -11.96 -3.17
CA LEU A 85 12.92 -12.31 -4.34
C LEU A 85 13.60 -11.80 -5.61
N CYS A 86 13.78 -12.68 -6.55
CA CYS A 86 14.37 -12.36 -7.86
C CYS A 86 13.48 -12.86 -8.99
N GLN A 87 13.58 -12.21 -10.15
CA GLN A 87 13.11 -12.72 -11.42
C GLN A 87 14.24 -12.62 -12.43
N ASN A 88 14.57 -13.72 -13.09
CA ASN A 88 15.71 -13.79 -14.02
C ASN A 88 17.03 -13.30 -13.37
N GLY A 89 17.27 -13.68 -12.12
CA GLY A 89 18.46 -13.30 -11.36
C GLY A 89 18.54 -11.85 -10.90
N LYS A 90 17.49 -11.04 -11.09
CA LYS A 90 17.43 -9.62 -10.67
C LYS A 90 16.42 -9.44 -9.55
N PRO A 91 16.74 -8.66 -8.49
CA PRO A 91 15.79 -8.35 -7.43
C PRO A 91 14.53 -7.71 -7.97
N VAL A 92 13.35 -8.15 -7.49
CA VAL A 92 12.05 -7.61 -7.86
C VAL A 92 11.68 -6.37 -7.00
N GLN A 93 10.65 -5.64 -7.41
CA GLN A 93 9.98 -4.69 -6.52
C GLN A 93 9.00 -5.46 -5.64
N ALA A 94 9.43 -5.81 -4.44
CA ALA A 94 8.65 -6.62 -3.50
C ALA A 94 7.74 -5.73 -2.66
N TYR A 95 6.74 -5.11 -3.30
CA TYR A 95 5.76 -4.24 -2.64
C TYR A 95 4.87 -5.04 -1.69
N TYR A 96 4.39 -4.37 -0.65
CA TYR A 96 3.42 -4.93 0.30
C TYR A 96 2.52 -3.82 0.85
N PHE A 97 1.37 -4.19 1.34
CA PHE A 97 0.35 -3.28 1.87
C PHE A 97 -0.45 -4.00 2.95
N SER A 98 -1.23 -3.26 3.74
CA SER A 98 -1.91 -3.82 4.91
C SER A 98 -2.96 -4.88 4.56
N THR A 99 -4.09 -4.49 3.96
CA THR A 99 -5.27 -5.34 3.78
C THR A 99 -5.82 -5.19 2.36
N SER A 100 -6.18 -6.29 1.70
CA SER A 100 -6.75 -6.25 0.37
C SER A 100 -8.24 -5.88 0.37
N SER A 101 -8.71 -5.45 -0.79
CA SER A 101 -10.15 -5.29 -1.07
C SER A 101 -10.81 -6.60 -1.52
N GLY A 102 -10.10 -7.72 -1.47
CA GLY A 102 -10.45 -9.02 -2.02
C GLY A 102 -9.61 -9.41 -3.25
N VAL A 103 -8.81 -8.49 -3.78
CA VAL A 103 -7.94 -8.67 -4.94
C VAL A 103 -6.74 -7.76 -4.84
N THR A 104 -5.58 -8.18 -5.39
CA THR A 104 -4.41 -7.32 -5.51
C THR A 104 -4.35 -6.61 -6.86
N SER A 105 -3.60 -5.52 -6.96
CA SER A 105 -3.37 -4.78 -8.20
C SER A 105 -1.97 -5.03 -8.77
N THR A 106 -1.75 -4.43 -9.93
CA THR A 106 -0.45 -4.30 -10.58
C THR A 106 0.06 -2.86 -10.44
N ASP A 107 1.30 -2.62 -10.81
CA ASP A 107 1.92 -1.28 -10.82
C ASP A 107 1.34 -0.32 -11.89
N GLU A 108 0.36 -0.78 -12.69
CA GLU A 108 -0.48 0.08 -13.54
C GLU A 108 -1.19 1.19 -12.74
N ILE A 109 -1.49 0.95 -11.47
CA ILE A 109 -2.13 1.98 -10.62
C ILE A 109 -1.27 3.24 -10.45
N TRP A 110 0.02 3.12 -10.71
CA TRP A 110 1.00 4.22 -10.69
C TRP A 110 1.39 4.69 -12.09
N GLY A 111 0.68 4.20 -13.14
CA GLY A 111 0.89 4.62 -14.52
C GLY A 111 1.94 3.81 -15.27
N ALA A 112 2.32 2.62 -14.80
CA ALA A 112 3.19 1.74 -15.58
C ALA A 112 2.45 1.30 -16.86
N GLU A 113 3.06 1.57 -18.02
CA GLU A 113 2.50 1.15 -19.30
C GLU A 113 2.58 -0.36 -19.50
N GLU A 114 3.66 -0.97 -19.02
CA GLU A 114 3.87 -2.41 -18.99
C GLU A 114 4.07 -2.86 -17.53
N PRO A 115 3.07 -3.51 -16.93
CA PRO A 115 3.18 -4.01 -15.57
C PRO A 115 4.33 -4.99 -15.41
N ALA A 116 4.99 -4.94 -14.26
CA ALA A 116 6.03 -5.91 -13.94
C ALA A 116 5.44 -7.34 -13.96
N PRO A 117 6.05 -8.29 -14.71
CA PRO A 117 5.45 -9.60 -14.96
C PRO A 117 5.23 -10.45 -13.71
N TYR A 118 5.93 -10.15 -12.63
CA TYR A 118 5.75 -10.79 -11.32
C TYR A 118 4.67 -10.13 -10.44
N LEU A 119 4.20 -8.92 -10.77
CA LEU A 119 3.11 -8.21 -10.09
C LEU A 119 1.79 -8.46 -10.82
N LYS A 120 1.25 -9.68 -10.71
CA LYS A 120 -0.07 -9.98 -11.27
C LYS A 120 -1.14 -9.79 -10.21
N SER A 121 -2.31 -9.30 -10.64
CA SER A 121 -3.49 -9.31 -9.80
C SER A 121 -3.84 -10.75 -9.41
N VAL A 122 -4.04 -10.98 -8.12
CA VAL A 122 -4.48 -12.26 -7.56
C VAL A 122 -5.68 -12.07 -6.65
N ASP A 123 -6.57 -13.06 -6.61
CA ASP A 123 -7.63 -13.07 -5.62
C ASP A 123 -7.02 -13.14 -4.21
N CYS A 124 -7.51 -12.33 -3.29
CA CYS A 124 -7.04 -12.30 -1.91
C CYS A 124 -8.25 -12.32 -0.96
N GLY A 125 -8.99 -13.42 -0.97
CA GLY A 125 -10.12 -13.63 -0.06
C GLY A 125 -9.70 -14.02 1.36
N PHE A 126 -8.42 -14.23 1.60
CA PHE A 126 -7.89 -14.64 2.90
C PHE A 126 -8.15 -13.61 4.00
N ASP A 127 -8.06 -12.33 3.68
CA ASP A 127 -8.25 -11.20 4.59
C ASP A 127 -9.64 -10.57 4.52
N SER A 128 -10.62 -11.28 3.93
CA SER A 128 -11.98 -10.77 3.76
C SER A 128 -12.71 -10.47 5.08
N GLU A 129 -12.30 -11.10 6.17
CA GLU A 129 -12.88 -10.87 7.51
C GLU A 129 -12.16 -9.77 8.31
N GLU A 130 -11.07 -9.22 7.78
CA GLU A 130 -10.36 -8.12 8.43
C GLU A 130 -11.20 -6.83 8.47
N PRO A 131 -11.06 -6.00 9.53
CA PRO A 131 -11.82 -4.75 9.65
C PRO A 131 -11.73 -3.86 8.42
N TRP A 132 -10.52 -3.67 7.88
CA TRP A 132 -10.27 -2.85 6.69
C TRP A 132 -10.69 -3.51 5.37
N SER A 133 -11.17 -4.75 5.36
CA SER A 133 -11.65 -5.39 4.12
C SER A 133 -12.88 -4.67 3.55
N ARG A 134 -13.61 -3.93 4.38
CA ARG A 134 -14.68 -2.98 3.99
C ARG A 134 -14.64 -1.77 4.89
N TRP A 135 -14.90 -0.62 4.29
CA TRP A 135 -14.99 0.64 5.02
C TRP A 135 -15.96 1.61 4.34
N GLU A 136 -16.47 2.55 5.12
CA GLU A 136 -17.30 3.65 4.65
C GLU A 136 -16.84 4.96 5.28
N THR A 137 -16.88 6.05 4.52
CA THR A 137 -16.60 7.39 5.02
C THR A 137 -17.41 8.43 4.26
N GLU A 138 -17.68 9.56 4.89
CA GLU A 138 -18.38 10.68 4.31
C GLU A 138 -17.49 11.92 4.35
N ILE A 139 -17.34 12.60 3.22
CA ILE A 139 -16.54 13.82 3.07
C ILE A 139 -17.48 14.96 2.72
N LEU A 140 -17.43 16.07 3.45
CA LEU A 140 -18.26 17.24 3.19
C LEU A 140 -17.91 17.86 1.82
N TRP A 141 -18.96 18.28 1.10
CA TRP A 141 -18.81 18.90 -0.21
C TRP A 141 -17.90 20.13 -0.21
N GLU A 142 -18.02 20.99 0.81
CA GLU A 142 -17.18 22.17 0.99
C GLU A 142 -15.68 21.84 1.14
N THR A 143 -15.37 20.68 1.71
CA THR A 143 -13.98 20.21 1.84
C THR A 143 -13.40 19.86 0.47
N LEU A 144 -14.15 19.16 -0.37
CA LEU A 144 -13.72 18.83 -1.74
C LEU A 144 -13.67 20.07 -2.63
N GLU A 145 -14.62 20.99 -2.47
CA GLU A 145 -14.61 22.28 -3.18
C GLU A 145 -13.33 23.08 -2.89
N ARG A 146 -12.95 23.18 -1.62
CA ARG A 146 -11.70 23.83 -1.23
C ARG A 146 -10.48 23.14 -1.83
N ARG A 147 -10.40 21.80 -1.79
CA ARG A 147 -9.30 21.04 -2.39
C ARG A 147 -9.21 21.22 -3.90
N ALA A 148 -10.35 21.23 -4.59
CA ALA A 148 -10.40 21.51 -6.01
C ALA A 148 -9.83 22.91 -6.33
N GLN A 149 -10.15 23.91 -5.52
CA GLN A 149 -9.60 25.27 -5.65
C GLN A 149 -8.09 25.30 -5.42
N GLU A 150 -7.57 24.56 -4.44
CA GLU A 150 -6.14 24.48 -4.13
C GLU A 150 -5.34 23.85 -5.29
N ILE A 151 -5.86 22.81 -5.92
CA ILE A 151 -5.17 22.10 -7.03
C ILE A 151 -5.11 22.94 -8.30
N GLN A 152 -6.21 23.56 -8.68
CA GLN A 152 -6.31 24.26 -9.96
C GLN A 152 -6.04 25.77 -9.87
N GLY A 153 -5.89 26.33 -8.66
CA GLY A 153 -5.96 27.76 -8.48
C GLY A 153 -7.34 28.33 -8.91
N ALA A 154 -8.33 27.45 -8.99
CA ALA A 154 -9.62 27.71 -9.61
C ALA A 154 -10.56 28.39 -8.61
N SER A 155 -10.96 29.61 -8.92
CA SER A 155 -12.13 30.20 -8.34
C SER A 155 -13.37 29.63 -9.03
N GLY A 156 -14.18 28.83 -8.34
CA GLY A 156 -15.42 28.27 -8.89
C GLY A 156 -15.99 27.21 -7.96
N LYS A 157 -17.31 27.03 -8.03
CA LYS A 157 -17.95 25.99 -7.23
C LYS A 157 -17.68 24.61 -7.79
N LEU A 158 -17.55 23.64 -6.91
CA LEU A 158 -17.57 22.24 -7.28
C LEU A 158 -18.97 21.84 -7.74
N LEU A 159 -19.08 21.25 -8.91
CA LEU A 159 -20.34 20.81 -9.52
C LEU A 159 -20.52 19.30 -9.45
N GLY A 160 -19.43 18.52 -9.48
CA GLY A 160 -19.47 17.06 -9.48
C GLY A 160 -18.12 16.42 -9.21
N VAL A 161 -18.18 15.22 -8.65
CA VAL A 161 -17.03 14.30 -8.53
C VAL A 161 -17.54 12.92 -8.89
N SER A 162 -16.84 12.25 -9.80
CA SER A 162 -17.22 10.90 -10.27
C SER A 162 -16.01 10.08 -10.71
N VAL A 163 -16.11 8.76 -10.61
CA VAL A 163 -15.08 7.86 -11.14
C VAL A 163 -15.10 7.92 -12.66
N SER A 164 -13.94 8.18 -13.28
CA SER A 164 -13.77 8.22 -14.73
C SER A 164 -13.04 7.00 -15.28
N ARG A 165 -12.19 6.36 -14.47
CA ARG A 165 -11.41 5.19 -14.89
C ARG A 165 -11.16 4.24 -13.73
N ILE A 166 -11.31 2.94 -14.00
CA ILE A 166 -11.03 1.83 -13.09
C ILE A 166 -10.10 0.87 -13.85
N ASN A 167 -9.08 0.33 -13.19
CA ASN A 167 -8.22 -0.69 -13.77
C ASN A 167 -8.86 -2.10 -13.70
N GLN A 168 -8.16 -3.11 -14.22
CA GLN A 168 -8.67 -4.50 -14.26
C GLN A 168 -8.90 -5.10 -12.87
N SER A 169 -8.17 -4.66 -11.84
CA SER A 169 -8.36 -5.13 -10.46
C SER A 169 -9.46 -4.40 -9.70
N GLY A 170 -10.13 -3.42 -10.31
CA GLY A 170 -11.18 -2.63 -9.68
C GLY A 170 -10.71 -1.39 -8.94
N ALA A 171 -9.41 -1.07 -8.97
CA ALA A 171 -8.88 0.15 -8.37
C ALA A 171 -9.26 1.37 -9.23
N VAL A 172 -9.71 2.44 -8.60
CA VAL A 172 -9.96 3.73 -9.23
C VAL A 172 -8.63 4.37 -9.60
N THR A 173 -8.43 4.64 -10.89
CA THR A 173 -7.22 5.25 -11.45
C THR A 173 -7.49 6.58 -12.17
N GLY A 174 -8.73 7.05 -12.14
CA GLY A 174 -9.12 8.35 -12.64
C GLY A 174 -10.37 8.85 -11.95
N LEU A 175 -10.33 10.08 -11.47
CA LEU A 175 -11.46 10.78 -10.85
C LEU A 175 -11.73 12.05 -11.65
N GLN A 176 -12.95 12.19 -12.17
CA GLN A 176 -13.41 13.40 -12.83
C GLN A 176 -13.93 14.38 -11.79
N VAL A 177 -13.39 15.60 -11.82
CA VAL A 177 -13.83 16.72 -10.98
C VAL A 177 -14.36 17.81 -11.88
N ASN A 178 -15.65 18.17 -11.71
CA ASN A 178 -16.32 19.19 -12.49
C ASN A 178 -16.48 20.46 -11.66
N THR A 179 -16.07 21.60 -12.20
CA THR A 179 -16.21 22.91 -11.55
C THR A 179 -16.82 23.95 -12.49
N GLU A 180 -17.31 25.07 -11.95
CA GLU A 180 -17.86 26.17 -12.77
C GLU A 180 -16.83 26.74 -13.76
N ASN A 181 -15.54 26.62 -13.48
CA ASN A 181 -14.48 27.21 -14.29
C ASN A 181 -13.72 26.19 -15.16
N GLY A 182 -14.20 24.97 -15.24
CA GLY A 182 -13.64 23.90 -16.03
C GLY A 182 -13.46 22.60 -15.25
N ASP A 183 -13.32 21.53 -16.00
CA ASP A 183 -13.20 20.19 -15.47
C ASP A 183 -11.73 19.74 -15.45
N PHE A 184 -11.37 18.89 -14.51
CA PHE A 184 -10.05 18.28 -14.47
C PHE A 184 -10.11 16.83 -14.00
N LEU A 185 -9.06 16.09 -14.30
CA LEU A 185 -8.85 14.72 -13.84
C LEU A 185 -7.85 14.71 -12.69
N VAL A 186 -8.16 13.94 -11.64
CA VAL A 186 -7.20 13.48 -10.66
C VAL A 186 -6.81 12.07 -11.07
N GLU A 187 -5.55 11.87 -11.36
CA GLU A 187 -5.00 10.60 -11.84
C GLU A 187 -4.02 10.06 -10.80
N THR A 188 -3.62 8.83 -10.92
CA THR A 188 -2.88 8.01 -9.97
C THR A 188 -3.66 7.65 -8.70
N GLU A 189 -3.39 6.48 -8.19
CA GLU A 189 -3.96 5.96 -6.95
C GLU A 189 -3.69 6.91 -5.77
N TYR A 190 -2.46 7.40 -5.66
CA TYR A 190 -2.04 8.25 -4.56
C TYR A 190 -2.76 9.61 -4.54
N ASP A 191 -2.82 10.30 -5.71
CA ASP A 191 -3.44 11.62 -5.80
C ASP A 191 -4.95 11.54 -5.58
N ILE A 192 -5.60 10.46 -6.03
CA ILE A 192 -7.03 10.20 -5.79
C ILE A 192 -7.28 10.03 -4.29
N ARG A 193 -6.49 9.22 -3.60
CA ARG A 193 -6.60 9.01 -2.15
C ARG A 193 -6.30 10.28 -1.37
N GLN A 194 -5.39 11.12 -1.84
CA GLN A 194 -5.09 12.41 -1.25
C GLN A 194 -6.23 13.41 -1.47
N PHE A 195 -6.77 13.51 -2.68
CA PHE A 195 -7.91 14.38 -2.99
C PHE A 195 -9.15 14.01 -2.17
N LEU A 196 -9.42 12.70 -2.03
CA LEU A 196 -10.52 12.15 -1.24
C LEU A 196 -10.10 11.85 0.22
N SER A 197 -9.09 12.49 0.75
CA SER A 197 -8.65 12.32 2.14
C SER A 197 -9.82 12.43 3.12
N PRO A 198 -10.03 11.44 4.01
CA PRO A 198 -11.08 11.49 5.02
C PRO A 198 -10.67 12.30 6.27
N LYS A 199 -9.56 13.05 6.22
CA LYS A 199 -9.11 13.88 7.33
C LYS A 199 -10.22 14.80 7.83
N GLY A 200 -10.55 14.69 9.11
CA GLY A 200 -11.64 15.42 9.74
C GLY A 200 -13.00 14.70 9.68
N SER A 201 -13.07 13.55 9.02
CA SER A 201 -14.22 12.65 9.02
C SER A 201 -13.94 11.37 9.80
N MET A 202 -14.99 10.60 10.09
CA MET A 202 -14.85 9.24 10.62
C MET A 202 -14.89 8.23 9.49
N ILE A 203 -14.15 7.15 9.66
CA ILE A 203 -14.25 5.96 8.81
C ILE A 203 -14.88 4.87 9.65
N THR A 204 -15.89 4.20 9.10
CA THR A 204 -16.51 3.02 9.70
C THR A 204 -15.95 1.77 9.02
N GLU A 205 -15.30 0.91 9.78
CA GLU A 205 -14.75 -0.37 9.31
C GLU A 205 -15.83 -1.45 9.20
N LYS A 206 -15.50 -2.61 8.63
CA LYS A 206 -16.42 -3.74 8.41
C LYS A 206 -17.17 -4.19 9.67
N ASP A 207 -16.50 -4.19 10.80
CA ASP A 207 -17.04 -4.62 12.11
C ASP A 207 -17.84 -3.53 12.82
N GLY A 208 -17.97 -2.34 12.23
CA GLY A 208 -18.63 -1.19 12.79
C GLY A 208 -17.76 -0.30 13.66
N THR A 209 -16.48 -0.63 13.83
CA THR A 209 -15.50 0.22 14.52
C THR A 209 -15.35 1.55 13.78
N GLN A 210 -15.33 2.65 14.52
CA GLN A 210 -15.12 3.98 13.98
C GLN A 210 -13.74 4.50 14.32
N VAL A 211 -12.99 4.90 13.29
CA VAL A 211 -11.64 5.47 13.43
C VAL A 211 -11.58 6.86 12.79
N GLN A 212 -10.67 7.69 13.27
CA GLN A 212 -10.41 9.00 12.66
C GLN A 212 -9.80 8.84 11.26
N GLY A 213 -10.32 9.58 10.30
CA GLY A 213 -9.75 9.63 8.96
C GLY A 213 -8.35 10.27 8.95
N SER A 214 -7.45 9.66 8.20
CA SER A 214 -6.06 10.11 8.02
C SER A 214 -5.89 11.03 6.81
N GLU A 215 -4.65 11.38 6.46
CA GLU A 215 -4.31 12.21 5.30
C GLU A 215 -4.65 11.55 3.96
N LEU A 216 -4.71 10.21 3.91
CA LEU A 216 -5.05 9.45 2.72
C LEU A 216 -6.32 8.61 2.94
N LEU A 217 -7.15 8.47 1.90
CA LEU A 217 -8.21 7.48 1.87
C LEU A 217 -7.62 6.08 2.09
N PRO A 218 -8.29 5.14 2.78
CA PRO A 218 -7.72 3.82 3.06
C PRO A 218 -7.17 3.09 1.83
N SER A 219 -7.88 3.13 0.71
CA SER A 219 -7.47 2.53 -0.56
C SER A 219 -8.09 3.26 -1.76
N ALA A 220 -7.72 2.88 -2.97
CA ALA A 220 -8.37 3.32 -4.20
C ALA A 220 -9.46 2.34 -4.69
N TYR A 221 -9.88 1.39 -3.88
CA TYR A 221 -10.96 0.44 -4.20
C TYR A 221 -12.26 0.90 -3.54
N PHE A 222 -13.05 1.70 -4.26
CA PHE A 222 -14.28 2.27 -3.70
C PHE A 222 -15.32 2.58 -4.77
N ASP A 223 -16.57 2.61 -4.32
CA ASP A 223 -17.70 3.23 -5.00
C ASP A 223 -17.93 4.63 -4.43
N ILE A 224 -18.44 5.53 -5.26
CA ILE A 224 -18.70 6.92 -4.90
C ILE A 224 -20.18 7.28 -5.09
N SER A 225 -20.76 7.89 -4.06
CA SER A 225 -22.10 8.49 -4.13
C SER A 225 -21.99 9.97 -3.76
N ALA A 226 -22.16 10.84 -4.75
CA ALA A 226 -22.05 12.28 -4.56
C ALA A 226 -23.44 12.91 -4.40
N LYS A 227 -23.56 13.77 -3.39
CA LYS A 227 -24.72 14.66 -3.15
C LYS A 227 -24.24 16.10 -3.25
N PRO A 228 -24.27 16.73 -4.45
CA PRO A 228 -23.77 18.07 -4.67
C PRO A 228 -24.28 19.09 -3.64
N GLY A 229 -23.38 19.87 -3.10
CA GLY A 229 -23.68 20.88 -2.06
C GLY A 229 -23.88 20.31 -0.65
N ASN A 230 -23.76 18.98 -0.46
CA ASN A 230 -23.87 18.33 0.84
C ASN A 230 -22.62 17.49 1.15
N SER A 231 -22.48 16.30 0.53
CA SER A 231 -21.39 15.39 0.84
C SER A 231 -21.11 14.41 -0.31
N VAL A 232 -19.98 13.71 -0.15
CA VAL A 232 -19.59 12.54 -0.93
C VAL A 232 -19.45 11.38 0.05
N VAL A 233 -20.19 10.28 -0.22
CA VAL A 233 -20.07 9.02 0.52
C VAL A 233 -19.23 8.07 -0.31
N LEU A 234 -18.21 7.49 0.32
CA LEU A 234 -17.30 6.51 -0.25
C LEU A 234 -17.48 5.20 0.51
N THR A 235 -17.75 4.14 -0.23
CA THR A 235 -17.83 2.77 0.31
C THR A 235 -16.77 1.93 -0.39
N GLY A 236 -15.83 1.40 0.35
CA GLY A 236 -14.68 0.73 -0.24
C GLY A 236 -14.17 -0.48 0.54
N GLY A 237 -13.01 -0.98 0.14
CA GLY A 237 -12.33 -2.08 0.80
C GLY A 237 -10.81 -1.99 0.65
N GLY A 238 -10.12 -2.61 1.60
CA GLY A 238 -8.68 -2.63 1.66
C GLY A 238 -8.04 -1.42 2.34
N TYR A 239 -6.78 -1.59 2.73
CA TYR A 239 -5.93 -0.54 3.32
C TYR A 239 -4.52 -0.60 2.71
N GLY A 240 -4.15 0.45 1.99
CA GLY A 240 -2.91 0.56 1.25
C GLY A 240 -3.14 0.64 -0.26
N HIS A 241 -2.06 0.53 -1.02
CA HIS A 241 -2.08 0.67 -2.49
C HIS A 241 -2.56 -0.59 -3.23
N GLY A 242 -2.59 -1.74 -2.58
CA GLY A 242 -3.10 -2.98 -3.17
C GLY A 242 -2.12 -3.73 -4.08
N VAL A 243 -0.86 -3.33 -4.24
CA VAL A 243 0.12 -3.97 -5.11
C VAL A 243 1.05 -4.88 -4.33
N GLY A 244 1.26 -6.11 -4.82
CA GLY A 244 2.15 -7.10 -4.19
C GLY A 244 1.47 -7.85 -3.03
N MET A 245 2.17 -8.04 -1.92
CA MET A 245 1.72 -8.87 -0.80
C MET A 245 0.77 -8.11 0.15
N SER A 246 -0.44 -8.67 0.39
CA SER A 246 -1.28 -8.26 1.52
C SER A 246 -0.71 -8.82 2.82
N GLN A 247 -0.46 -7.95 3.80
CA GLN A 247 0.11 -8.34 5.09
C GLN A 247 -0.88 -9.17 5.92
N THR A 248 -2.15 -8.73 5.99
CA THR A 248 -3.21 -9.49 6.66
C THR A 248 -3.55 -10.76 5.89
N GLY A 249 -3.54 -10.72 4.54
CA GLY A 249 -3.70 -11.90 3.71
C GLY A 249 -2.62 -12.94 3.96
N ALA A 250 -1.35 -12.52 4.05
CA ALA A 250 -0.22 -13.39 4.39
C ALA A 250 -0.38 -14.03 5.77
N ASP A 251 -0.85 -13.26 6.77
CA ASP A 251 -1.13 -13.76 8.12
C ASP A 251 -2.19 -14.86 8.10
N ARG A 252 -3.31 -14.64 7.43
CA ARG A 252 -4.40 -15.62 7.30
C ARG A 252 -4.00 -16.86 6.50
N MET A 253 -3.15 -16.71 5.48
CA MET A 253 -2.55 -17.84 4.79
C MET A 253 -1.68 -18.67 5.74
N ALA A 254 -0.82 -18.02 6.53
CA ALA A 254 0.03 -18.71 7.51
C ALA A 254 -0.78 -19.43 8.59
N GLU A 255 -1.89 -18.87 9.08
CA GLU A 255 -2.85 -19.56 9.96
C GLU A 255 -3.43 -20.83 9.33
N GLN A 256 -3.61 -20.85 8.01
CA GLN A 256 -4.08 -22.01 7.25
C GLN A 256 -2.97 -23.02 6.93
N GLY A 257 -1.73 -22.76 7.38
CA GLY A 257 -0.59 -23.66 7.25
C GLY A 257 0.29 -23.40 6.02
N TYR A 258 0.08 -22.29 5.29
CA TYR A 258 0.98 -21.92 4.20
C TYR A 258 2.36 -21.54 4.73
N THR A 259 3.39 -21.99 4.06
CA THR A 259 4.77 -21.61 4.34
C THR A 259 5.11 -20.23 3.78
N CYS A 260 6.17 -19.62 4.29
CA CYS A 260 6.71 -18.37 3.77
C CYS A 260 6.91 -18.41 2.24
N GLN A 261 7.44 -19.50 1.71
CA GLN A 261 7.64 -19.66 0.27
C GLN A 261 6.31 -19.67 -0.49
N GLU A 262 5.33 -20.43 -0.05
CA GLU A 262 4.01 -20.49 -0.70
C GLU A 262 3.28 -19.15 -0.64
N ILE A 263 3.41 -18.40 0.44
CA ILE A 263 2.87 -17.03 0.57
C ILE A 263 3.51 -16.10 -0.46
N LEU A 264 4.84 -16.12 -0.57
CA LEU A 264 5.57 -15.27 -1.51
C LEU A 264 5.23 -15.63 -2.97
N GLU A 265 5.18 -16.92 -3.32
CA GLU A 265 4.81 -17.41 -4.66
C GLU A 265 3.34 -17.14 -5.00
N TYR A 266 2.48 -17.01 -3.97
CA TYR A 266 1.08 -16.60 -4.17
C TYR A 266 0.96 -15.17 -4.64
N PHE A 267 1.66 -14.24 -4.01
CA PHE A 267 1.56 -12.80 -4.32
C PHE A 267 2.49 -12.35 -5.44
N PHE A 268 3.62 -13.03 -5.65
CA PHE A 268 4.57 -12.71 -6.69
C PHE A 268 4.72 -13.91 -7.64
N LYS A 269 4.53 -13.65 -8.93
CA LYS A 269 4.54 -14.73 -9.94
C LYS A 269 5.89 -14.87 -10.61
N ASP A 270 6.23 -16.11 -10.97
CA ASP A 270 7.44 -16.42 -11.72
C ASP A 270 8.73 -15.86 -11.06
N ILE A 271 8.79 -15.93 -9.73
CA ILE A 271 9.93 -15.48 -8.92
C ILE A 271 10.77 -16.65 -8.43
N GLU A 272 12.00 -16.35 -8.07
CA GLU A 272 12.94 -17.24 -7.41
C GLU A 272 13.34 -16.60 -6.07
N ILE A 273 13.50 -17.43 -5.02
CA ILE A 273 14.06 -16.97 -3.74
C ILE A 273 15.55 -17.30 -3.80
N LEU A 274 16.38 -16.26 -3.90
CA LEU A 274 17.83 -16.38 -3.99
C LEU A 274 18.49 -15.85 -2.72
N GLN A 275 19.73 -16.32 -2.49
CA GLN A 275 20.56 -15.83 -1.40
C GLN A 275 21.37 -14.64 -1.92
N THR A 276 21.38 -13.52 -1.21
CA THR A 276 22.32 -12.43 -1.48
C THR A 276 23.74 -13.00 -1.31
N GLY A 277 24.59 -12.79 -2.31
CA GLY A 277 26.00 -13.13 -2.14
C GLY A 277 26.57 -12.39 -0.92
N GLY A 278 27.15 -13.12 0.01
CA GLY A 278 27.85 -12.54 1.16
C GLY A 278 29.06 -11.71 0.74
#